data_da2347083e7c3c12c8cea31e8af5c8fe
#
_entry.id   da2347083e7c3c12c8cea31e8af5c8fe
#
_cell.length_a   1.000
_cell.length_b   1.000
_cell.length_c   1.000
_cell.angle_alpha   90.00
_cell.angle_beta   90.00
_cell.angle_gamma   90.00
#
_symmetry.space_group_name_H-M   'P 1'
#
loop_
_entity.id
_entity.type
_entity.pdbx_description
1 polymer ?
#
loop_
_entity_poly.entity_id
_entity_poly.type
_entity_poly.pdbx_seq_one_letter_code
_entity_poly.pdbx_strand_id
1 'polypeptide(L)'
;MAGCLIATAPARAEVSEVTIAQQYGVAFLPLMVMEREGILEKRAKAAGLPDVKVNWAKVAGPSVMNDGLLSGTMHFVAQGAPSLITLWDKTRGSVGIKGVAAMTTYPLYLVTRNPEVKSIKDFTSKDKIAVPSAKISTQAIMLQMAAAATWGEAEYARLDPLTVSLSHPDAMVALINQSGGVNAHFATSPFYEQEIKTIPGARLITTNYEILGGPASAIVLTTSSKFREANPKVYKAFFEALSESIDTVNKDKRAAAKLYLELAKDTKNTVEDILAIIEDKDYRYTLKPEKVFKTAQFMAKIGSIKQAPKSLEEMFFPEAANLGGD
;
A
#
# COMPACT_ATOMS: atom_id res chain seq x y z
N MET A 1 22.18 8.56 56.53
CA MET A 1 21.09 8.41 55.55
C MET A 1 21.57 8.96 54.20
N ALA A 2 21.88 8.09 53.26
CA ALA A 2 22.31 8.47 51.90
C ALA A 2 21.05 8.56 51.04
N GLY A 3 20.68 9.79 50.66
CA GLY A 3 19.56 10.00 49.75
C GLY A 3 19.94 9.61 48.32
N CYS A 4 19.28 8.59 47.80
CA CYS A 4 19.42 8.17 46.42
C CYS A 4 18.71 9.23 45.54
N LEU A 5 19.47 10.11 44.91
CA LEU A 5 18.97 11.00 43.84
C LEU A 5 18.66 10.13 42.61
N ILE A 6 17.38 9.82 42.41
CA ILE A 6 16.90 9.23 41.16
C ILE A 6 16.95 10.35 40.11
N ALA A 7 17.98 10.35 39.26
CA ALA A 7 18.06 11.19 38.10
C ALA A 7 16.98 10.73 37.12
N THR A 8 15.84 11.46 37.07
CA THR A 8 14.86 11.29 36.00
C THR A 8 15.49 11.83 34.73
N ALA A 9 15.80 10.95 33.77
CA ALA A 9 16.18 11.36 32.43
C ALA A 9 15.07 12.28 31.86
N PRO A 10 15.39 13.43 31.24
CA PRO A 10 14.39 14.31 30.67
C PRO A 10 13.59 13.52 29.62
N ALA A 11 12.29 13.42 29.81
CA ALA A 11 11.39 12.86 28.80
C ALA A 11 11.56 13.71 27.53
N ARG A 12 12.15 13.12 26.49
CA ARG A 12 12.29 13.79 25.20
C ARG A 12 10.89 14.08 24.67
N ALA A 13 10.61 15.33 24.30
CA ALA A 13 9.34 15.70 23.69
C ALA A 13 9.17 14.93 22.37
N GLU A 14 7.99 14.34 22.19
CA GLU A 14 7.63 13.70 20.92
C GLU A 14 7.47 14.76 19.81
N VAL A 15 7.50 14.32 18.56
CA VAL A 15 7.36 15.25 17.42
C VAL A 15 6.01 15.99 17.45
N SER A 16 6.05 17.27 17.08
CA SER A 16 4.86 18.11 16.90
C SER A 16 4.33 18.12 15.46
N GLU A 17 5.01 17.45 14.54
CA GLU A 17 4.63 17.36 13.14
C GLU A 17 4.81 15.94 12.61
N VAL A 18 3.79 15.42 11.91
CA VAL A 18 3.77 14.06 11.34
C VAL A 18 3.42 14.15 9.87
N THR A 19 4.23 13.50 9.03
CA THR A 19 3.94 13.38 7.59
C THR A 19 3.47 11.96 7.29
N ILE A 20 2.27 11.85 6.68
CA ILE A 20 1.65 10.61 6.25
C ILE A 20 1.57 10.60 4.73
N ALA A 21 2.07 9.53 4.08
CA ALA A 21 2.05 9.41 2.64
C ALA A 21 1.10 8.31 2.15
N GLN A 22 0.37 8.62 1.08
CA GLN A 22 -0.55 7.72 0.39
C GLN A 22 -0.44 7.87 -1.13
N GLN A 23 -1.01 6.92 -1.86
CA GLN A 23 -1.14 6.97 -3.31
C GLN A 23 -2.58 7.34 -3.72
N TYR A 24 -3.01 6.91 -4.90
CA TYR A 24 -4.32 7.17 -5.49
C TYR A 24 -5.20 5.92 -5.46
N GLY A 25 -6.51 6.11 -5.35
CA GLY A 25 -7.52 5.04 -5.40
C GLY A 25 -8.31 4.88 -4.11
N VAL A 26 -9.41 4.15 -4.20
CA VAL A 26 -10.34 3.94 -3.06
C VAL A 26 -9.72 3.12 -1.92
N ALA A 27 -8.60 2.44 -2.19
CA ALA A 27 -7.86 1.69 -1.18
C ALA A 27 -7.35 2.57 -0.02
N PHE A 28 -7.18 3.86 -0.26
CA PHE A 28 -6.69 4.83 0.73
C PHE A 28 -7.80 5.57 1.47
N LEU A 29 -9.05 5.17 1.27
CA LEU A 29 -10.22 5.81 1.89
C LEU A 29 -10.14 5.93 3.42
N PRO A 30 -9.62 4.96 4.19
CA PRO A 30 -9.43 5.17 5.63
C PRO A 30 -8.52 6.35 5.98
N LEU A 31 -7.43 6.58 5.23
CA LEU A 31 -6.57 7.74 5.44
C LEU A 31 -7.26 9.04 5.02
N MET A 32 -8.09 9.01 3.98
CA MET A 32 -8.87 10.18 3.56
C MET A 32 -9.92 10.56 4.62
N VAL A 33 -10.54 9.58 5.28
CA VAL A 33 -11.43 9.80 6.43
C VAL A 33 -10.64 10.37 7.62
N MET A 34 -9.47 9.77 7.93
CA MET A 34 -8.59 10.26 9.00
C MET A 34 -8.22 11.73 8.80
N GLU A 35 -7.84 12.11 7.56
CA GLU A 35 -7.50 13.48 7.18
C GLU A 35 -8.69 14.42 7.33
N ARG A 36 -9.84 14.06 6.72
CA ARG A 36 -11.04 14.91 6.69
C ARG A 36 -11.59 15.21 8.07
N GLU A 37 -11.56 14.21 8.94
CA GLU A 37 -12.15 14.32 10.28
C GLU A 37 -11.12 14.72 11.36
N GLY A 38 -9.83 14.85 11.02
CA GLY A 38 -8.78 15.17 11.98
C GLY A 38 -8.68 14.12 13.09
N ILE A 39 -8.81 12.83 12.77
CA ILE A 39 -8.91 11.76 13.78
C ILE A 39 -7.57 11.62 14.51
N LEU A 40 -6.45 11.67 13.79
CA LEU A 40 -5.13 11.59 14.40
C LEU A 40 -4.86 12.74 15.37
N GLU A 41 -5.19 13.96 14.98
CA GLU A 41 -5.05 15.15 15.83
C GLU A 41 -5.88 15.03 17.10
N LYS A 42 -7.12 14.56 17.00
CA LYS A 42 -8.01 14.31 18.14
C LYS A 42 -7.44 13.24 19.07
N ARG A 43 -6.94 12.12 18.52
CA ARG A 43 -6.30 11.04 19.31
C ARG A 43 -5.00 11.48 19.97
N ALA A 44 -4.17 12.24 19.27
CA ALA A 44 -2.94 12.81 19.81
C ALA A 44 -3.24 13.75 20.99
N LYS A 45 -4.22 14.63 20.85
CA LYS A 45 -4.67 15.53 21.93
C LYS A 45 -5.20 14.77 23.14
N ALA A 46 -5.99 13.70 22.91
CA ALA A 46 -6.49 12.82 23.99
C ALA A 46 -5.35 12.08 24.71
N ALA A 47 -4.24 11.78 24.02
CA ALA A 47 -3.03 11.19 24.60
C ALA A 47 -2.15 12.20 25.36
N GLY A 48 -2.60 13.47 25.48
CA GLY A 48 -1.87 14.54 26.17
C GLY A 48 -0.67 15.08 25.39
N LEU A 49 -0.68 14.91 24.06
CA LEU A 49 0.29 15.58 23.19
C LEU A 49 -0.17 17.02 22.89
N PRO A 50 0.77 17.97 22.70
CA PRO A 50 0.42 19.29 22.17
C PRO A 50 -0.18 19.16 20.77
N ASP A 51 -0.65 20.25 20.19
CA ASP A 51 -1.24 20.25 18.86
C ASP A 51 -0.26 19.64 17.84
N VAL A 52 -0.55 18.40 17.44
CA VAL A 52 0.23 17.68 16.43
C VAL A 52 -0.28 18.09 15.06
N LYS A 53 0.60 18.66 14.24
CA LYS A 53 0.30 19.00 12.86
C LYS A 53 0.49 17.76 11.97
N VAL A 54 -0.53 17.44 11.19
CA VAL A 54 -0.46 16.31 10.24
C VAL A 54 -0.33 16.85 8.81
N ASN A 55 0.74 16.44 8.13
CA ASN A 55 0.96 16.73 6.72
C ASN A 55 0.62 15.49 5.89
N TRP A 56 -0.21 15.68 4.88
CA TRP A 56 -0.64 14.63 3.98
C TRP A 56 0.10 14.74 2.65
N ALA A 57 0.81 13.68 2.26
CA ALA A 57 1.53 13.60 1.00
C ALA A 57 0.88 12.57 0.07
N LYS A 58 0.49 13.01 -1.13
CA LYS A 58 0.00 12.10 -2.18
C LYS A 58 1.10 11.94 -3.23
N VAL A 59 1.61 10.72 -3.40
CA VAL A 59 2.78 10.41 -4.23
C VAL A 59 2.48 9.37 -5.29
N ALA A 60 3.30 9.32 -6.33
CA ALA A 60 3.08 8.47 -7.49
C ALA A 60 3.21 6.97 -7.19
N GLY A 61 4.10 6.60 -6.29
CA GLY A 61 4.37 5.19 -6.00
C GLY A 61 5.31 4.97 -4.81
N PRO A 62 5.56 3.70 -4.48
CA PRO A 62 6.28 3.32 -3.26
C PRO A 62 7.77 3.71 -3.25
N SER A 63 8.41 3.98 -4.39
CA SER A 63 9.82 4.42 -4.40
C SER A 63 10.00 5.71 -3.61
N VAL A 64 9.14 6.72 -3.84
CA VAL A 64 9.18 8.00 -3.11
C VAL A 64 8.90 7.81 -1.62
N MET A 65 7.99 6.91 -1.28
CA MET A 65 7.68 6.56 0.11
C MET A 65 8.86 5.92 0.83
N ASN A 66 9.57 5.02 0.14
CA ASN A 66 10.76 4.36 0.68
C ASN A 66 11.85 5.40 0.99
N ASP A 67 12.12 6.31 0.07
CA ASP A 67 13.10 7.39 0.27
C ASP A 67 12.69 8.31 1.42
N GLY A 68 11.40 8.64 1.52
CA GLY A 68 10.85 9.44 2.61
C GLY A 68 10.98 8.80 3.99
N LEU A 69 10.72 7.49 4.11
CA LEU A 69 10.94 6.74 5.35
C LEU A 69 12.41 6.66 5.75
N LEU A 70 13.29 6.39 4.78
CA LEU A 70 14.73 6.27 5.04
C LEU A 70 15.37 7.60 5.42
N SER A 71 14.94 8.71 4.82
CA SER A 71 15.40 10.07 5.17
C SER A 71 14.73 10.63 6.42
N GLY A 72 13.61 10.04 6.88
CA GLY A 72 12.81 10.55 8.00
C GLY A 72 11.93 11.75 7.65
N THR A 73 11.73 12.06 6.36
CA THR A 73 10.82 13.12 5.90
C THR A 73 9.37 12.65 5.84
N MET A 74 9.13 11.35 5.81
CA MET A 74 7.82 10.71 5.95
C MET A 74 7.85 9.78 7.16
N HIS A 75 6.82 9.86 8.00
CA HIS A 75 6.76 9.14 9.26
C HIS A 75 5.90 7.88 9.17
N PHE A 76 4.78 7.95 8.45
CA PHE A 76 3.94 6.82 8.12
C PHE A 76 3.67 6.80 6.62
N VAL A 77 3.78 5.63 6.00
CA VAL A 77 3.48 5.49 4.57
C VAL A 77 2.53 4.32 4.34
N ALA A 78 1.57 4.51 3.44
CA ALA A 78 0.63 3.48 3.01
C ALA A 78 1.09 2.93 1.65
N GLN A 79 1.65 1.73 1.65
CA GLN A 79 2.28 1.12 0.47
C GLN A 79 2.02 -0.37 0.38
N GLY A 80 2.44 -0.99 -0.72
CA GLY A 80 2.31 -2.44 -0.90
C GLY A 80 3.25 -3.25 -0.02
N ALA A 81 2.84 -4.46 0.34
CA ALA A 81 3.64 -5.37 1.15
C ALA A 81 5.08 -5.62 0.63
N PRO A 82 5.35 -5.74 -0.69
CA PRO A 82 6.72 -5.90 -1.18
C PRO A 82 7.67 -4.74 -0.82
N SER A 83 7.15 -3.51 -0.79
CA SER A 83 7.96 -2.35 -0.37
C SER A 83 8.33 -2.41 1.11
N LEU A 84 7.36 -2.76 1.97
CA LEU A 84 7.64 -3.03 3.39
C LEU A 84 8.70 -4.13 3.53
N ILE A 85 8.55 -5.27 2.85
CA ILE A 85 9.46 -6.41 2.93
C ILE A 85 10.88 -6.01 2.51
N THR A 86 11.01 -5.25 1.42
CA THR A 86 12.30 -4.72 0.95
C THR A 86 12.96 -3.81 1.99
N LEU A 87 12.18 -2.88 2.58
CA LEU A 87 12.71 -1.97 3.60
C LEU A 87 13.02 -2.70 4.90
N TRP A 88 12.18 -3.64 5.33
CA TRP A 88 12.45 -4.49 6.48
C TRP A 88 13.81 -5.20 6.36
N ASP A 89 14.07 -5.86 5.22
CA ASP A 89 15.34 -6.55 5.00
C ASP A 89 16.54 -5.60 5.01
N LYS A 90 16.42 -4.44 4.34
CA LYS A 90 17.51 -3.47 4.23
C LYS A 90 17.82 -2.74 5.53
N THR A 91 16.87 -2.62 6.45
CA THR A 91 16.98 -1.74 7.63
C THR A 91 17.03 -2.47 8.95
N ARG A 92 17.11 -3.82 8.97
CA ARG A 92 17.15 -4.64 10.21
C ARG A 92 18.25 -4.23 11.20
N GLY A 93 19.40 -3.78 10.71
CA GLY A 93 20.53 -3.36 11.54
C GLY A 93 20.60 -1.84 11.76
N SER A 94 19.56 -1.08 11.41
CA SER A 94 19.61 0.39 11.48
C SER A 94 18.28 0.98 12.00
N VAL A 95 17.47 1.62 11.15
CA VAL A 95 16.21 2.28 11.58
C VAL A 95 15.05 1.30 11.82
N GLY A 96 15.17 0.06 11.34
CA GLY A 96 14.23 -1.02 11.61
C GLY A 96 12.82 -0.74 11.09
N ILE A 97 12.65 -0.65 9.76
CA ILE A 97 11.32 -0.43 9.16
C ILE A 97 10.46 -1.66 9.38
N LYS A 98 9.22 -1.44 9.88
CA LYS A 98 8.22 -2.48 10.11
C LYS A 98 6.81 -1.99 9.72
N GLY A 99 5.92 -2.96 9.51
CA GLY A 99 4.49 -2.72 9.30
C GLY A 99 3.80 -2.32 10.61
N VAL A 100 2.99 -1.29 10.52
CA VAL A 100 2.09 -0.86 11.61
C VAL A 100 0.86 -1.75 11.63
N ALA A 101 0.23 -1.92 10.47
CA ALA A 101 -0.93 -2.80 10.22
C ALA A 101 -1.16 -2.96 8.71
N ALA A 102 -2.01 -3.89 8.31
CA ALA A 102 -2.68 -3.78 7.02
C ALA A 102 -3.67 -2.61 7.05
N MET A 103 -4.15 -2.20 5.89
CA MET A 103 -5.23 -1.22 5.77
C MET A 103 -6.30 -1.71 4.81
N THR A 104 -5.89 -2.32 3.71
CA THR A 104 -6.84 -2.75 2.67
C THR A 104 -6.38 -4.06 2.03
N THR A 105 -7.31 -5.02 1.97
CA THR A 105 -7.21 -6.27 1.24
C THR A 105 -8.19 -6.20 0.09
N TYR A 106 -7.69 -6.25 -1.15
CA TYR A 106 -8.51 -6.14 -2.37
C TYR A 106 -7.77 -6.65 -3.59
N PRO A 107 -8.49 -7.04 -4.67
CA PRO A 107 -7.84 -7.46 -5.90
C PRO A 107 -7.21 -6.27 -6.66
N LEU A 108 -6.01 -6.49 -7.19
CA LEU A 108 -5.38 -5.66 -8.21
C LEU A 108 -5.58 -6.32 -9.57
N TYR A 109 -5.70 -5.56 -10.64
CA TYR A 109 -6.20 -6.02 -11.92
C TYR A 109 -5.21 -5.76 -13.05
N LEU A 110 -4.64 -6.79 -13.66
CA LEU A 110 -3.83 -6.62 -14.87
C LEU A 110 -4.75 -6.51 -16.09
N VAL A 111 -4.86 -5.31 -16.62
CA VAL A 111 -5.69 -4.98 -17.79
C VAL A 111 -4.82 -4.74 -19.00
N THR A 112 -5.27 -5.17 -20.16
CA THR A 112 -4.68 -4.80 -21.44
C THR A 112 -5.73 -4.36 -22.44
N ARG A 113 -5.33 -3.47 -23.34
CA ARG A 113 -6.09 -3.13 -24.55
C ARG A 113 -5.57 -3.83 -25.81
N ASN A 114 -4.42 -4.54 -25.71
CA ASN A 114 -3.86 -5.27 -26.84
C ASN A 114 -4.71 -6.50 -27.14
N PRO A 115 -5.35 -6.62 -28.34
CA PRO A 115 -6.23 -7.74 -28.67
C PRO A 115 -5.49 -9.10 -28.76
N GLU A 116 -4.19 -9.08 -28.99
CA GLU A 116 -3.36 -10.28 -29.09
C GLU A 116 -3.02 -10.87 -27.72
N VAL A 117 -3.08 -10.07 -26.63
CA VAL A 117 -2.77 -10.51 -25.28
C VAL A 117 -4.03 -11.05 -24.62
N LYS A 118 -4.08 -12.36 -24.39
CA LYS A 118 -5.19 -13.08 -23.72
C LYS A 118 -4.78 -13.69 -22.38
N SER A 119 -3.48 -13.84 -22.17
CA SER A 119 -2.86 -14.40 -20.97
C SER A 119 -1.48 -13.80 -20.71
N ILE A 120 -0.88 -14.12 -19.57
CA ILE A 120 0.50 -13.73 -19.23
C ILE A 120 1.51 -14.15 -20.32
N LYS A 121 1.26 -15.29 -20.98
CA LYS A 121 2.16 -15.86 -22.00
C LYS A 121 2.25 -15.04 -23.29
N ASP A 122 1.24 -14.22 -23.55
CA ASP A 122 1.11 -13.52 -24.82
C ASP A 122 1.82 -12.17 -24.83
N PHE A 123 2.30 -11.69 -23.65
CA PHE A 123 3.08 -10.46 -23.58
C PHE A 123 4.42 -10.63 -24.29
N THR A 124 4.76 -9.66 -25.11
CA THR A 124 5.98 -9.59 -25.94
C THR A 124 6.77 -8.32 -25.68
N SER A 125 7.96 -8.19 -26.28
CA SER A 125 8.79 -6.97 -26.21
C SER A 125 8.11 -5.72 -26.79
N LYS A 126 6.96 -5.85 -27.47
CA LYS A 126 6.17 -4.74 -28.02
C LYS A 126 5.21 -4.15 -26.98
N ASP A 127 4.99 -4.84 -25.87
CA ASP A 127 4.04 -4.46 -24.84
C ASP A 127 4.72 -3.60 -23.77
N LYS A 128 3.98 -2.66 -23.19
CA LYS A 128 4.37 -1.89 -22.02
C LYS A 128 3.29 -1.93 -20.96
N ILE A 129 3.67 -2.42 -19.79
CA ILE A 129 2.81 -2.61 -18.62
C ILE A 129 3.08 -1.51 -17.60
N ALA A 130 2.13 -0.61 -17.41
CA ALA A 130 2.24 0.42 -16.38
C ALA A 130 2.06 -0.18 -14.97
N VAL A 131 2.96 0.19 -14.06
CA VAL A 131 2.92 -0.16 -12.63
C VAL A 131 3.34 1.05 -11.79
N PRO A 132 2.94 1.21 -10.51
CA PRO A 132 3.31 2.38 -9.70
C PRO A 132 4.83 2.57 -9.50
N SER A 133 5.56 1.48 -9.39
CA SER A 133 7.03 1.46 -9.36
C SER A 133 7.52 0.11 -9.86
N ALA A 134 8.30 0.12 -10.93
CA ALA A 134 8.93 -1.08 -11.47
C ALA A 134 9.82 -1.75 -10.40
N LYS A 135 9.79 -3.09 -10.34
CA LYS A 135 10.56 -3.94 -9.40
C LYS A 135 10.25 -3.79 -7.91
N ILE A 136 9.38 -2.85 -7.49
CA ILE A 136 9.17 -2.51 -6.08
C ILE A 136 7.70 -2.62 -5.69
N SER A 137 6.78 -2.16 -6.56
CA SER A 137 5.35 -2.18 -6.27
C SER A 137 4.79 -3.60 -6.16
N THR A 138 3.66 -3.77 -5.47
CA THR A 138 2.95 -5.05 -5.43
C THR A 138 2.72 -5.59 -6.83
N GLN A 139 2.30 -4.74 -7.75
CA GLN A 139 2.04 -5.09 -9.15
C GLN A 139 3.28 -5.67 -9.84
N ALA A 140 4.44 -5.05 -9.64
CA ALA A 140 5.70 -5.53 -10.23
C ALA A 140 6.09 -6.91 -9.67
N ILE A 141 5.97 -7.12 -8.36
CA ILE A 141 6.26 -8.43 -7.75
C ILE A 141 5.22 -9.48 -8.15
N MET A 142 3.95 -9.09 -8.31
CA MET A 142 2.93 -10.02 -8.84
C MET A 142 3.24 -10.44 -10.29
N LEU A 143 3.73 -9.54 -11.14
CA LEU A 143 4.20 -9.89 -12.48
C LEU A 143 5.37 -10.88 -12.42
N GLN A 144 6.32 -10.69 -11.50
CA GLN A 144 7.43 -11.64 -11.30
C GLN A 144 6.92 -13.00 -10.82
N MET A 145 5.97 -13.04 -9.88
CA MET A 145 5.35 -14.30 -9.44
C MET A 145 4.61 -14.99 -10.58
N ALA A 146 3.86 -14.24 -11.39
CA ALA A 146 3.16 -14.77 -12.56
C ALA A 146 4.14 -15.30 -13.62
N ALA A 147 5.25 -14.61 -13.87
CA ALA A 147 6.29 -15.05 -14.78
C ALA A 147 6.95 -16.35 -14.29
N ALA A 148 7.32 -16.42 -13.00
CA ALA A 148 7.89 -17.62 -12.39
C ALA A 148 6.93 -18.84 -12.49
N ALA A 149 5.64 -18.61 -12.24
CA ALA A 149 4.62 -19.67 -12.36
C ALA A 149 4.40 -20.13 -13.83
N THR A 150 4.61 -19.22 -14.79
CA THR A 150 4.31 -19.47 -16.21
C THR A 150 5.46 -20.12 -16.95
N TRP A 151 6.71 -19.68 -16.69
CA TRP A 151 7.91 -20.08 -17.43
C TRP A 151 8.99 -20.76 -16.57
N GLY A 152 8.76 -20.88 -15.27
CA GLY A 152 9.72 -21.40 -14.30
C GLY A 152 10.43 -20.29 -13.53
N GLU A 153 10.96 -20.65 -12.38
CA GLU A 153 11.54 -19.68 -11.40
C GLU A 153 12.70 -18.87 -11.96
N ALA A 154 13.53 -19.45 -12.82
CA ALA A 154 14.67 -18.74 -13.46
C ALA A 154 14.21 -17.57 -14.35
N GLU A 155 12.95 -17.61 -14.82
CA GLU A 155 12.35 -16.61 -15.71
C GLU A 155 11.49 -15.58 -14.97
N TYR A 156 11.60 -15.49 -13.63
CA TYR A 156 10.78 -14.57 -12.83
C TYR A 156 10.84 -13.12 -13.32
N ALA A 157 11.98 -12.66 -13.81
CA ALA A 157 12.19 -11.30 -14.28
C ALA A 157 11.77 -11.06 -15.74
N ARG A 158 11.19 -12.06 -16.42
CA ARG A 158 10.90 -12.01 -17.87
C ARG A 158 10.03 -10.83 -18.29
N LEU A 159 9.10 -10.41 -17.41
CA LEU A 159 8.21 -9.29 -17.67
C LEU A 159 8.77 -7.93 -17.19
N ASP A 160 9.86 -7.91 -16.40
CA ASP A 160 10.43 -6.66 -15.87
C ASP A 160 10.79 -5.64 -16.95
N PRO A 161 11.41 -6.02 -18.12
CA PRO A 161 11.72 -5.08 -19.18
C PRO A 161 10.50 -4.41 -19.82
N LEU A 162 9.31 -5.00 -19.65
CA LEU A 162 8.05 -4.46 -20.17
C LEU A 162 7.41 -3.45 -19.21
N THR A 163 7.89 -3.37 -17.97
CA THR A 163 7.27 -2.49 -16.96
C THR A 163 7.72 -1.04 -17.09
N VAL A 164 6.77 -0.11 -16.93
CA VAL A 164 7.02 1.33 -16.85
C VAL A 164 6.40 1.90 -15.57
N SER A 165 7.13 2.79 -14.89
CA SER A 165 6.66 3.40 -13.64
C SER A 165 5.78 4.60 -13.94
N LEU A 166 4.50 4.50 -13.60
CA LEU A 166 3.50 5.57 -13.70
C LEU A 166 2.56 5.52 -12.50
N SER A 167 2.11 6.69 -12.02
CA SER A 167 0.99 6.73 -11.07
C SER A 167 -0.26 6.12 -11.71
N HIS A 168 -1.20 5.61 -10.91
CA HIS A 168 -2.43 5.03 -11.47
C HIS A 168 -3.25 6.00 -12.34
N PRO A 169 -3.42 7.29 -11.98
CA PRO A 169 -4.06 8.25 -12.87
C PRO A 169 -3.32 8.44 -14.20
N ASP A 170 -1.98 8.55 -14.17
CA ASP A 170 -1.17 8.72 -15.37
C ASP A 170 -1.17 7.46 -16.22
N ALA A 171 -1.11 6.28 -15.60
CA ALA A 171 -1.19 4.98 -16.27
C ALA A 171 -2.53 4.80 -17.01
N MET A 172 -3.64 5.15 -16.35
CA MET A 172 -4.97 5.13 -16.98
C MET A 172 -5.02 6.08 -18.21
N VAL A 173 -4.54 7.31 -18.07
CA VAL A 173 -4.49 8.27 -19.18
C VAL A 173 -3.60 7.75 -20.30
N ALA A 174 -2.43 7.20 -19.97
CA ALA A 174 -1.51 6.63 -20.96
C ALA A 174 -2.13 5.42 -21.67
N LEU A 175 -2.84 4.54 -20.96
CA LEU A 175 -3.52 3.38 -21.51
C LEU A 175 -4.67 3.81 -22.45
N ILE A 176 -5.51 4.77 -22.05
CA ILE A 176 -6.61 5.29 -22.86
C ILE A 176 -6.08 5.91 -24.16
N ASN A 177 -5.05 6.75 -24.06
CA ASN A 177 -4.51 7.53 -25.19
C ASN A 177 -3.39 6.81 -25.95
N GLN A 178 -2.98 5.59 -25.54
CA GLN A 178 -1.84 4.85 -26.08
C GLN A 178 -0.52 5.64 -26.03
N SER A 179 -0.39 6.52 -25.04
CA SER A 179 0.79 7.37 -24.90
C SER A 179 2.00 6.54 -24.46
N GLY A 180 3.18 6.85 -24.99
CA GLY A 180 4.42 6.16 -24.64
C GLY A 180 4.45 4.67 -24.99
N GLY A 181 3.46 4.17 -25.74
CA GLY A 181 3.31 2.75 -26.08
C GLY A 181 2.71 1.90 -24.97
N VAL A 182 2.17 2.51 -23.90
CA VAL A 182 1.49 1.79 -22.82
C VAL A 182 0.22 1.13 -23.35
N ASN A 183 0.16 -0.18 -23.27
CA ASN A 183 -0.99 -0.99 -23.71
C ASN A 183 -1.51 -1.97 -22.66
N ALA A 184 -0.89 -1.98 -21.46
CA ALA A 184 -1.38 -2.70 -20.29
C ALA A 184 -1.14 -1.87 -19.03
N HIS A 185 -1.97 -2.09 -18.00
CA HIS A 185 -1.84 -1.48 -16.68
C HIS A 185 -2.19 -2.51 -15.61
N PHE A 186 -1.33 -2.65 -14.62
CA PHE A 186 -1.70 -3.42 -13.44
C PHE A 186 -2.38 -2.46 -12.46
N ALA A 187 -3.67 -2.31 -12.64
CA ALA A 187 -4.51 -1.27 -12.08
C ALA A 187 -5.00 -1.56 -10.66
N THR A 188 -5.54 -0.53 -10.02
CA THR A 188 -6.35 -0.57 -8.81
C THR A 188 -7.70 0.12 -9.08
N SER A 189 -8.68 -0.13 -8.23
CA SER A 189 -9.98 0.59 -8.29
C SER A 189 -9.82 2.05 -7.84
N PRO A 190 -10.51 3.01 -8.47
CA PRO A 190 -11.52 2.84 -9.50
C PRO A 190 -10.97 2.93 -10.95
N PHE A 191 -9.64 2.94 -11.13
CA PHE A 191 -9.01 3.07 -12.46
C PHE A 191 -9.30 1.85 -13.33
N TYR A 192 -9.28 0.65 -12.77
CA TYR A 192 -9.65 -0.58 -13.46
C TYR A 192 -11.04 -0.50 -14.08
N GLU A 193 -12.04 -0.11 -13.30
CA GLU A 193 -13.42 -0.02 -13.73
C GLU A 193 -13.59 1.04 -14.84
N GLN A 194 -12.88 2.16 -14.70
CA GLN A 194 -12.88 3.21 -15.72
C GLN A 194 -12.22 2.74 -17.03
N GLU A 195 -11.12 2.01 -16.94
CA GLU A 195 -10.41 1.46 -18.11
C GLU A 195 -11.29 0.46 -18.88
N ILE A 196 -11.92 -0.48 -18.18
CA ILE A 196 -12.83 -1.46 -18.79
C ILE A 196 -14.04 -0.76 -19.41
N LYS A 197 -14.59 0.29 -18.77
CA LYS A 197 -15.76 1.04 -19.27
C LYS A 197 -15.41 1.91 -20.48
N THR A 198 -14.19 2.46 -20.52
CA THR A 198 -13.82 3.52 -21.49
C THR A 198 -13.11 2.97 -22.71
N ILE A 199 -12.34 1.88 -22.58
CA ILE A 199 -11.50 1.36 -23.67
C ILE A 199 -12.20 0.17 -24.33
N PRO A 200 -12.67 0.33 -25.61
CA PRO A 200 -13.25 -0.78 -26.34
C PRO A 200 -12.25 -1.96 -26.47
N GLY A 201 -12.69 -3.15 -26.06
CA GLY A 201 -11.86 -4.37 -26.13
C GLY A 201 -10.82 -4.50 -25.01
N ALA A 202 -10.76 -3.56 -24.06
CA ALA A 202 -9.96 -3.77 -22.86
C ALA A 202 -10.45 -5.00 -22.08
N ARG A 203 -9.50 -5.75 -21.53
CA ARG A 203 -9.81 -7.01 -20.84
C ARG A 203 -8.92 -7.22 -19.63
N LEU A 204 -9.47 -7.90 -18.64
CA LEU A 204 -8.73 -8.43 -17.51
C LEU A 204 -7.90 -9.66 -17.97
N ILE A 205 -6.64 -9.69 -17.58
CA ILE A 205 -5.73 -10.81 -17.83
C ILE A 205 -5.60 -11.69 -16.60
N THR A 206 -5.37 -11.09 -15.44
CA THR A 206 -5.28 -11.78 -14.13
C THR A 206 -5.36 -10.79 -12.99
N THR A 207 -5.46 -11.30 -11.78
CA THR A 207 -5.45 -10.53 -10.53
C THR A 207 -4.33 -10.99 -9.59
N ASN A 208 -3.94 -10.14 -8.64
CA ASN A 208 -3.04 -10.56 -7.57
C ASN A 208 -3.62 -11.72 -6.74
N TYR A 209 -4.96 -11.82 -6.63
CA TYR A 209 -5.63 -12.92 -5.92
C TYR A 209 -5.46 -14.25 -6.63
N GLU A 210 -5.58 -14.29 -7.96
CA GLU A 210 -5.31 -15.48 -8.74
C GLU A 210 -3.84 -15.90 -8.62
N ILE A 211 -2.90 -14.94 -8.70
CA ILE A 211 -1.46 -15.20 -8.59
C ILE A 211 -1.10 -15.71 -7.18
N LEU A 212 -1.67 -15.14 -6.13
CA LEU A 212 -1.41 -15.52 -4.73
C LEU A 212 -2.28 -16.69 -4.23
N GLY A 213 -3.32 -17.07 -4.97
CA GLY A 213 -4.26 -18.11 -4.57
C GLY A 213 -5.22 -17.64 -3.47
N GLY A 214 -5.75 -16.41 -3.58
CA GLY A 214 -6.79 -15.84 -2.72
C GLY A 214 -6.48 -14.45 -2.19
N PRO A 215 -7.34 -13.92 -1.31
CA PRO A 215 -7.23 -12.58 -0.75
C PRO A 215 -5.85 -12.28 -0.13
N ALA A 216 -5.36 -11.07 -0.35
CA ALA A 216 -4.06 -10.62 0.10
C ALA A 216 -4.07 -9.12 0.41
N SER A 217 -3.33 -8.71 1.44
CA SER A 217 -3.16 -7.29 1.76
C SER A 217 -2.45 -6.57 0.62
N ALA A 218 -3.17 -5.65 -0.01
CA ALA A 218 -2.61 -4.82 -1.08
C ALA A 218 -1.93 -3.56 -0.52
N ILE A 219 -2.47 -3.00 0.56
CA ILE A 219 -1.90 -1.84 1.25
C ILE A 219 -1.62 -2.16 2.72
N VAL A 220 -0.41 -1.83 3.16
CA VAL A 220 0.05 -1.89 4.55
C VAL A 220 0.59 -0.54 4.98
N LEU A 221 0.36 -0.14 6.22
CA LEU A 221 0.97 1.02 6.86
C LEU A 221 2.35 0.64 7.39
N THR A 222 3.32 1.51 7.18
CA THR A 222 4.73 1.24 7.48
C THR A 222 5.36 2.45 8.18
N THR A 223 6.18 2.19 9.20
CA THR A 223 7.00 3.20 9.91
C THR A 223 8.31 2.57 10.38
N SER A 224 9.21 3.36 10.99
CA SER A 224 10.45 2.84 11.57
C SER A 224 10.32 2.54 13.06
N SER A 225 11.03 1.51 13.54
CA SER A 225 11.18 1.23 14.98
C SER A 225 11.75 2.44 15.72
N LYS A 226 12.74 3.10 15.10
CA LYS A 226 13.33 4.32 15.65
C LYS A 226 12.29 5.43 15.87
N PHE A 227 11.38 5.64 14.91
CA PHE A 227 10.30 6.63 15.05
C PHE A 227 9.32 6.22 16.16
N ARG A 228 8.87 4.94 16.15
CA ARG A 228 7.95 4.39 17.17
C ARG A 228 8.50 4.52 18.59
N GLU A 229 9.78 4.18 18.78
CA GLU A 229 10.45 4.25 20.09
C GLU A 229 10.63 5.70 20.60
N ALA A 230 10.92 6.62 19.66
CA ALA A 230 11.08 8.04 19.99
C ALA A 230 9.75 8.77 20.20
N ASN A 231 8.63 8.23 19.66
CA ASN A 231 7.32 8.87 19.63
C ASN A 231 6.20 7.86 19.96
N PRO A 232 6.22 7.21 21.12
CA PRO A 232 5.30 6.12 21.47
C PRO A 232 3.83 6.57 21.55
N LYS A 233 3.56 7.81 22.00
CA LYS A 233 2.20 8.34 22.07
C LYS A 233 1.66 8.69 20.69
N VAL A 234 2.48 9.32 19.83
CA VAL A 234 2.13 9.60 18.43
C VAL A 234 1.84 8.30 17.68
N TYR A 235 2.70 7.28 17.85
CA TYR A 235 2.50 5.97 17.23
C TYR A 235 1.20 5.31 17.68
N LYS A 236 0.92 5.30 19.00
CA LYS A 236 -0.33 4.76 19.54
C LYS A 236 -1.54 5.53 19.03
N ALA A 237 -1.49 6.85 19.02
CA ALA A 237 -2.56 7.71 18.49
C ALA A 237 -2.82 7.41 17.01
N PHE A 238 -1.76 7.19 16.20
CA PHE A 238 -1.88 6.84 14.80
C PHE A 238 -2.56 5.47 14.61
N PHE A 239 -2.13 4.45 15.37
CA PHE A 239 -2.74 3.10 15.27
C PHE A 239 -4.23 3.13 15.64
N GLU A 240 -4.59 3.83 16.72
CA GLU A 240 -5.99 4.01 17.13
C GLU A 240 -6.79 4.82 16.10
N ALA A 241 -6.20 5.88 15.52
CA ALA A 241 -6.82 6.67 14.47
C ALA A 241 -7.06 5.84 13.21
N LEU A 242 -6.12 4.97 12.84
CA LEU A 242 -6.29 4.06 11.70
C LEU A 242 -7.43 3.08 11.94
N SER A 243 -7.51 2.47 13.14
CA SER A 243 -8.61 1.58 13.51
C SER A 243 -9.96 2.28 13.43
N GLU A 244 -10.08 3.48 14.04
CA GLU A 244 -11.31 4.28 14.01
C GLU A 244 -11.72 4.66 12.58
N SER A 245 -10.74 5.03 11.75
CA SER A 245 -11.01 5.39 10.35
C SER A 245 -11.50 4.20 9.52
N ILE A 246 -10.94 3.01 9.75
CA ILE A 246 -11.42 1.76 9.12
C ILE A 246 -12.84 1.44 9.58
N ASP A 247 -13.12 1.56 10.87
CA ASP A 247 -14.46 1.33 11.42
C ASP A 247 -15.47 2.32 10.86
N THR A 248 -15.09 3.60 10.72
CA THR A 248 -15.93 4.64 10.13
C THR A 248 -16.30 4.31 8.68
N VAL A 249 -15.32 3.91 7.85
CA VAL A 249 -15.56 3.47 6.47
C VAL A 249 -16.48 2.25 6.42
N ASN A 250 -16.22 1.24 7.25
CA ASN A 250 -16.98 0.00 7.25
C ASN A 250 -18.44 0.20 7.75
N LYS A 251 -18.65 1.17 8.65
CA LYS A 251 -19.97 1.49 9.23
C LYS A 251 -20.89 2.19 8.22
N ASP A 252 -20.36 3.10 7.41
CA ASP A 252 -21.16 3.85 6.42
C ASP A 252 -20.37 3.97 5.09
N LYS A 253 -20.42 2.89 4.33
CA LYS A 253 -19.76 2.81 3.03
C LYS A 253 -20.29 3.85 2.02
N ARG A 254 -21.57 4.22 2.12
CA ARG A 254 -22.14 5.23 1.23
C ARG A 254 -21.60 6.64 1.54
N ALA A 255 -21.52 7.01 2.81
CA ALA A 255 -20.87 8.27 3.19
C ALA A 255 -19.39 8.29 2.79
N ALA A 256 -18.70 7.16 2.99
CA ALA A 256 -17.30 7.00 2.59
C ALA A 256 -17.11 7.12 1.06
N ALA A 257 -18.01 6.54 0.25
CA ALA A 257 -17.99 6.69 -1.22
C ALA A 257 -18.17 8.15 -1.66
N LYS A 258 -19.08 8.90 -1.05
CA LYS A 258 -19.26 10.34 -1.29
C LYS A 258 -17.99 11.13 -0.95
N LEU A 259 -17.40 10.85 0.21
CA LEU A 259 -16.17 11.49 0.66
C LEU A 259 -15.01 11.22 -0.31
N TYR A 260 -14.90 9.98 -0.80
CA TYR A 260 -13.89 9.64 -1.80
C TYR A 260 -14.01 10.52 -3.05
N LEU A 261 -15.21 10.61 -3.65
CA LEU A 261 -15.44 11.42 -4.85
C LEU A 261 -15.08 12.89 -4.64
N GLU A 262 -15.45 13.45 -3.48
CA GLU A 262 -15.13 14.85 -3.11
C GLU A 262 -13.60 15.06 -3.03
N LEU A 263 -12.89 14.25 -2.24
CA LEU A 263 -11.46 14.43 -1.95
C LEU A 263 -10.56 13.99 -3.12
N ALA A 264 -10.99 13.01 -3.91
CA ALA A 264 -10.32 12.61 -5.13
C ALA A 264 -10.60 13.56 -6.30
N LYS A 265 -11.59 14.46 -6.17
CA LYS A 265 -12.14 15.29 -7.26
C LYS A 265 -12.53 14.45 -8.46
N ASP A 266 -13.10 13.27 -8.20
CA ASP A 266 -13.50 12.32 -9.22
C ASP A 266 -14.86 12.71 -9.78
N THR A 267 -14.87 13.18 -11.01
CA THR A 267 -16.08 13.60 -11.75
C THR A 267 -16.57 12.54 -12.73
N LYS A 268 -15.88 11.38 -12.80
CA LYS A 268 -16.19 10.33 -13.79
C LYS A 268 -17.01 9.21 -13.18
N ASN A 269 -16.84 8.94 -11.89
CA ASN A 269 -17.59 7.94 -11.15
C ASN A 269 -18.75 8.56 -10.39
N THR A 270 -19.81 7.79 -10.21
CA THR A 270 -20.94 8.09 -9.32
C THR A 270 -20.67 7.51 -7.91
N VAL A 271 -21.51 7.89 -6.94
CA VAL A 271 -21.50 7.27 -5.61
C VAL A 271 -21.76 5.77 -5.70
N GLU A 272 -22.66 5.37 -6.58
CA GLU A 272 -23.03 3.98 -6.84
C GLU A 272 -21.86 3.18 -7.42
N ASP A 273 -21.07 3.77 -8.34
CA ASP A 273 -19.87 3.12 -8.89
C ASP A 273 -18.86 2.83 -7.76
N ILE A 274 -18.55 3.82 -6.91
CA ILE A 274 -17.61 3.64 -5.80
C ILE A 274 -18.17 2.69 -4.74
N LEU A 275 -19.47 2.80 -4.44
CA LEU A 275 -20.13 1.92 -3.47
C LEU A 275 -20.07 0.46 -3.92
N ALA A 276 -20.34 0.18 -5.20
CA ALA A 276 -20.23 -1.17 -5.76
C ALA A 276 -18.82 -1.77 -5.59
N ILE A 277 -17.76 -0.94 -5.74
CA ILE A 277 -16.38 -1.37 -5.52
C ILE A 277 -16.15 -1.74 -4.04
N ILE A 278 -16.48 -0.84 -3.12
CA ILE A 278 -16.13 -1.04 -1.70
C ILE A 278 -17.10 -1.96 -0.95
N GLU A 279 -18.25 -2.33 -1.56
CA GLU A 279 -19.17 -3.35 -1.06
C GLU A 279 -18.85 -4.75 -1.59
N ASP A 280 -17.98 -4.86 -2.59
CA ASP A 280 -17.54 -6.16 -3.08
C ASP A 280 -16.92 -6.98 -1.94
N LYS A 281 -17.29 -8.26 -1.86
CA LYS A 281 -16.84 -9.18 -0.80
C LYS A 281 -15.33 -9.34 -0.72
N ASP A 282 -14.65 -9.15 -1.86
CA ASP A 282 -13.21 -9.25 -1.98
C ASP A 282 -12.49 -7.94 -1.64
N TYR A 283 -13.24 -6.86 -1.39
CA TYR A 283 -12.73 -5.55 -1.00
C TYR A 283 -12.95 -5.28 0.48
N ARG A 284 -11.89 -5.32 1.28
CA ARG A 284 -11.99 -5.21 2.75
C ARG A 284 -11.02 -4.19 3.30
N TYR A 285 -11.52 -3.30 4.15
CA TYR A 285 -10.71 -2.45 5.01
C TYR A 285 -10.50 -3.18 6.33
N THR A 286 -9.24 -3.52 6.65
CA THR A 286 -8.90 -4.34 7.80
C THR A 286 -7.46 -4.11 8.26
N LEU A 287 -7.24 -4.14 9.57
CA LEU A 287 -5.89 -4.05 10.16
C LEU A 287 -5.10 -5.36 10.03
N LYS A 288 -5.77 -6.48 9.75
CA LYS A 288 -5.16 -7.82 9.70
C LYS A 288 -4.32 -8.02 8.45
N PRO A 289 -3.00 -8.31 8.54
CA PRO A 289 -2.19 -8.68 7.39
C PRO A 289 -2.57 -10.05 6.81
N GLU A 290 -2.60 -10.16 5.48
CA GLU A 290 -2.91 -11.40 4.77
C GLU A 290 -1.92 -11.63 3.62
N LYS A 291 -1.37 -12.84 3.52
CA LYS A 291 -0.40 -13.30 2.49
C LYS A 291 0.86 -12.44 2.32
N VAL A 292 1.21 -11.67 3.33
CA VAL A 292 2.46 -10.89 3.34
C VAL A 292 3.66 -11.83 3.44
N PHE A 293 3.55 -12.86 4.28
CA PHE A 293 4.60 -13.86 4.47
C PHE A 293 4.89 -14.65 3.19
N LYS A 294 3.86 -15.08 2.47
CA LYS A 294 3.99 -15.77 1.17
C LYS A 294 4.75 -14.91 0.15
N THR A 295 4.45 -13.61 0.12
CA THR A 295 5.16 -12.66 -0.75
C THR A 295 6.64 -12.55 -0.36
N ALA A 296 6.93 -12.47 0.94
CA ALA A 296 8.31 -12.38 1.44
C ALA A 296 9.11 -13.66 1.13
N GLN A 297 8.51 -14.83 1.23
CA GLN A 297 9.14 -16.10 0.85
C GLN A 297 9.53 -16.10 -0.65
N PHE A 298 8.63 -15.65 -1.53
CA PHE A 298 8.94 -15.52 -2.94
C PHE A 298 10.08 -14.52 -3.17
N MET A 299 10.05 -13.36 -2.56
CA MET A 299 11.10 -12.32 -2.69
C MET A 299 12.46 -12.82 -2.21
N ALA A 300 12.50 -13.62 -1.15
CA ALA A 300 13.74 -14.26 -0.70
C ALA A 300 14.25 -15.30 -1.70
N LYS A 301 13.34 -16.12 -2.26
CA LYS A 301 13.65 -17.16 -3.23
C LYS A 301 14.28 -16.61 -4.51
N ILE A 302 13.80 -15.47 -5.00
CA ILE A 302 14.37 -14.80 -6.18
C ILE A 302 15.55 -13.87 -5.86
N GLY A 303 16.01 -13.80 -4.59
CA GLY A 303 17.14 -12.97 -4.16
C GLY A 303 16.84 -11.47 -4.07
N SER A 304 15.57 -11.06 -4.11
CA SER A 304 15.18 -9.65 -3.93
C SER A 304 15.38 -9.15 -2.49
N ILE A 305 15.37 -10.05 -1.52
CA ILE A 305 15.76 -9.84 -0.13
C ILE A 305 16.79 -10.90 0.30
N LYS A 306 17.63 -10.57 1.27
CA LYS A 306 18.75 -11.45 1.69
C LYS A 306 18.29 -12.67 2.47
N GLN A 307 17.23 -12.54 3.27
CA GLN A 307 16.70 -13.60 4.11
C GLN A 307 15.18 -13.54 4.16
N ALA A 308 14.54 -14.71 4.07
CA ALA A 308 13.12 -14.80 4.36
C ALA A 308 12.86 -14.50 5.84
N PRO A 309 11.79 -13.76 6.19
CA PRO A 309 11.36 -13.64 7.57
C PRO A 309 10.93 -15.03 8.09
N LYS A 310 11.09 -15.26 9.39
CA LYS A 310 10.66 -16.51 10.03
C LYS A 310 9.19 -16.48 10.44
N SER A 311 8.69 -15.28 10.68
CA SER A 311 7.30 -15.06 11.08
C SER A 311 6.84 -13.63 10.74
N LEU A 312 5.55 -13.38 10.91
CA LEU A 312 4.95 -12.06 10.69
C LEU A 312 5.47 -11.02 11.68
N GLU A 313 5.78 -11.42 12.92
CA GLU A 313 6.28 -10.57 14.01
C GLU A 313 7.66 -9.96 13.70
N GLU A 314 8.43 -10.58 12.82
CA GLU A 314 9.68 -9.97 12.37
C GLU A 314 9.43 -8.73 11.51
N MET A 315 8.34 -8.74 10.71
CA MET A 315 8.02 -7.69 9.75
C MET A 315 7.00 -6.66 10.26
N PHE A 316 6.19 -7.01 11.24
CA PHE A 316 5.17 -6.14 11.80
C PHE A 316 5.41 -5.85 13.28
N PHE A 317 4.88 -4.74 13.76
CA PHE A 317 4.82 -4.46 15.19
C PHE A 317 3.75 -5.35 15.85
N PRO A 318 3.86 -5.57 17.18
CA PRO A 318 2.98 -6.52 17.90
C PRO A 318 1.48 -6.24 17.73
N GLU A 319 1.10 -4.97 17.58
CA GLU A 319 -0.29 -4.55 17.44
C GLU A 319 -0.97 -5.21 16.24
N ALA A 320 -0.25 -5.38 15.12
CA ALA A 320 -0.78 -6.05 13.94
C ALA A 320 -0.46 -7.54 13.91
N ALA A 321 0.72 -7.94 14.38
CA ALA A 321 1.12 -9.34 14.41
C ALA A 321 0.15 -10.19 15.25
N ASN A 322 -0.32 -9.65 16.38
CA ASN A 322 -1.27 -10.31 17.28
C ASN A 322 -2.70 -10.45 16.70
N LEU A 323 -3.04 -9.76 15.60
CA LEU A 323 -4.33 -9.93 14.91
C LEU A 323 -4.40 -11.24 14.11
N GLY A 324 -3.29 -11.96 14.04
CA GLY A 324 -3.13 -13.13 13.19
C GLY A 324 -3.00 -12.71 11.72
N GLY A 325 -2.43 -13.59 10.94
CA GLY A 325 -2.16 -13.40 9.53
C GLY A 325 -1.28 -14.51 9.04
N ASP A 326 -1.02 -14.58 7.73
CA ASP A 326 -0.10 -15.56 7.15
C ASP A 326 1.08 -14.87 6.42
#